data_7aba985d424df4bd79759e6f91d924f9
#
_entry.id   7aba985d424df4bd79759e6f91d924f9
#
_cell.length_a   1.000
_cell.length_b   1.000
_cell.length_c   1.000
_cell.angle_alpha   90.00
_cell.angle_beta   90.00
_cell.angle_gamma   90.00
#
_symmetry.space_group_name_H-M   'P 1'
#
loop_
_entity.id
_entity.type
_entity.pdbx_description
1 polymer ?
#
loop_
_entity_poly.entity_id
_entity_poly.type
_entity_poly.pdbx_seq_one_letter_code
_entity_poly.pdbx_strand_id
1 'polypeptide(L)'
;MAKPAQPPPSKALRGRRYALVPGFLAAMMFAIPLGGCSFDLGSWGSDKEKPLQQIEPKPTDNSARSVPDAQGYAARGQVLARSGKTDEALAEFDRALVLDPYNTQALYGRGLIYQSEKEHQQAIEDFTAAHGLTPQRLEPLLARATSYLALDKAREAAADLDEAVQTDPNSAQAWSARGVAYERLGDKAKASASYSHALTLRPKDEAARSGLARTGG
;
A
#
# COMPACT_ATOMS: atom_id res chain seq x y z
N MET A 1 -56.00 -20.41 -4.84
CA MET A 1 -54.99 -20.33 -5.91
C MET A 1 -54.43 -18.91 -5.94
N ALA A 2 -53.30 -18.67 -5.34
CA ALA A 2 -52.66 -17.35 -5.26
C ALA A 2 -51.56 -17.26 -6.36
N LYS A 3 -51.62 -16.18 -7.15
CA LYS A 3 -50.71 -15.89 -8.28
C LYS A 3 -49.32 -15.52 -7.76
N PRO A 4 -48.23 -16.06 -8.30
CA PRO A 4 -46.88 -15.68 -7.84
C PRO A 4 -46.52 -14.25 -8.27
N ALA A 5 -45.88 -13.51 -7.35
CA ALA A 5 -45.43 -12.15 -7.55
C ALA A 5 -44.23 -12.11 -8.52
N GLN A 6 -44.26 -11.16 -9.46
CA GLN A 6 -43.20 -10.90 -10.42
C GLN A 6 -42.04 -10.11 -9.75
N PRO A 7 -40.76 -10.38 -10.08
CA PRO A 7 -39.65 -9.61 -9.60
C PRO A 7 -39.55 -8.22 -10.26
N PRO A 8 -38.98 -7.21 -9.60
CA PRO A 8 -38.86 -5.85 -10.14
C PRO A 8 -37.83 -5.78 -11.26
N PRO A 9 -37.96 -4.81 -12.20
CA PRO A 9 -37.07 -4.70 -13.35
C PRO A 9 -35.67 -4.20 -12.95
N SER A 10 -34.68 -4.83 -13.53
CA SER A 10 -33.25 -4.47 -13.40
C SER A 10 -33.00 -3.07 -13.98
N LYS A 11 -32.39 -2.20 -13.18
CA LYS A 11 -31.92 -0.88 -13.62
C LYS A 11 -30.77 -1.06 -14.63
N ALA A 12 -31.02 -0.68 -15.87
CA ALA A 12 -30.06 -0.64 -16.95
C ALA A 12 -28.88 0.29 -16.59
N LEU A 13 -27.66 -0.24 -16.67
CA LEU A 13 -26.41 0.48 -16.60
C LEU A 13 -26.33 1.47 -17.79
N ARG A 14 -26.41 2.76 -17.51
CA ARG A 14 -26.11 3.82 -18.48
C ARG A 14 -24.61 3.77 -18.81
N GLY A 15 -24.30 3.33 -20.04
CA GLY A 15 -22.96 3.37 -20.59
C GLY A 15 -22.44 4.81 -20.66
N ARG A 16 -21.34 5.07 -19.99
CA ARG A 16 -20.50 6.27 -20.21
C ARG A 16 -19.75 6.09 -21.54
N ARG A 17 -20.16 6.85 -22.56
CA ARG A 17 -19.44 6.98 -23.81
C ARG A 17 -18.17 7.80 -23.55
N TYR A 18 -17.01 7.20 -23.70
CA TYR A 18 -15.74 7.91 -23.78
C TYR A 18 -15.66 8.59 -25.15
N ALA A 19 -15.60 9.92 -25.16
CA ALA A 19 -15.34 10.70 -26.36
C ALA A 19 -13.85 10.58 -26.73
N LEU A 20 -13.59 10.03 -27.90
CA LEU A 20 -12.30 10.05 -28.58
C LEU A 20 -11.98 11.49 -29.00
N VAL A 21 -10.89 12.06 -28.51
CA VAL A 21 -10.31 13.32 -28.96
C VAL A 21 -9.35 12.99 -30.10
N PRO A 22 -9.55 13.51 -31.33
CA PRO A 22 -8.59 13.32 -32.41
C PRO A 22 -7.37 14.21 -32.23
N GLY A 23 -6.19 13.59 -32.31
CA GLY A 23 -4.90 14.28 -32.25
C GLY A 23 -4.66 15.24 -33.41
N PHE A 24 -4.19 16.42 -33.06
CA PHE A 24 -3.60 17.37 -34.02
C PHE A 24 -2.09 17.08 -34.12
N LEU A 25 -1.69 16.51 -35.26
CA LEU A 25 -0.32 16.47 -35.71
C LEU A 25 -0.04 17.82 -36.42
N ALA A 26 0.64 18.73 -35.75
CA ALA A 26 1.23 19.92 -36.41
C ALA A 26 2.73 19.68 -36.60
N ALA A 27 3.10 19.32 -37.81
CA ALA A 27 4.48 19.32 -38.28
C ALA A 27 4.94 20.77 -38.50
N MET A 28 5.81 21.29 -37.64
CA MET A 28 6.53 22.55 -37.89
C MET A 28 7.88 22.23 -38.52
N MET A 29 7.96 22.41 -39.83
CA MET A 29 9.22 22.55 -40.55
C MET A 29 9.84 23.92 -40.24
N PHE A 30 10.95 23.95 -39.52
CA PHE A 30 11.79 25.12 -39.40
C PHE A 30 12.83 25.14 -40.53
N ALA A 31 12.64 26.05 -41.49
CA ALA A 31 13.64 26.39 -42.50
C ALA A 31 14.75 27.23 -41.84
N ILE A 32 15.99 26.75 -41.90
CA ILE A 32 17.18 27.49 -41.47
C ILE A 32 17.64 28.36 -42.65
N PRO A 33 17.73 29.70 -42.54
CA PRO A 33 18.37 30.52 -43.55
C PRO A 33 19.89 30.43 -43.38
N LEU A 34 20.57 30.04 -44.47
CA LEU A 34 22.00 30.18 -44.64
C LEU A 34 22.36 31.66 -44.80
N GLY A 35 22.70 32.31 -43.69
CA GLY A 35 23.32 33.63 -43.68
C GLY A 35 24.82 33.51 -43.69
N GLY A 36 25.45 33.87 -44.82
CA GLY A 36 26.92 33.97 -44.92
C GLY A 36 27.43 35.10 -44.05
N CYS A 37 28.36 34.81 -43.13
CA CYS A 37 29.14 35.79 -42.42
C CYS A 37 30.54 35.87 -43.04
N SER A 38 30.88 37.03 -43.56
CA SER A 38 32.19 37.45 -43.99
C SER A 38 33.18 37.31 -42.83
N PHE A 39 34.30 36.68 -43.11
CA PHE A 39 35.41 36.55 -42.20
C PHE A 39 36.26 37.82 -42.33
N ASP A 40 36.24 38.69 -41.32
CA ASP A 40 37.09 39.88 -41.24
C ASP A 40 38.35 39.52 -40.44
N LEU A 41 39.48 39.46 -41.13
CA LEU A 41 40.80 39.25 -40.57
C LEU A 41 41.44 40.65 -40.32
N GLY A 42 41.14 41.21 -39.13
CA GLY A 42 41.73 42.47 -38.76
C GLY A 42 41.82 42.72 -37.29
N SER A 43 42.98 42.64 -36.78
CA SER A 43 43.53 43.23 -35.56
C SER A 43 44.02 42.22 -34.50
N TRP A 44 45.28 41.89 -34.61
CA TRP A 44 46.04 41.33 -33.52
C TRP A 44 46.33 42.47 -32.52
N GLY A 45 45.50 42.58 -31.48
CA GLY A 45 45.75 43.37 -30.28
C GLY A 45 46.25 42.44 -29.18
N SER A 46 47.46 42.64 -28.70
CA SER A 46 48.08 41.97 -27.58
C SER A 46 47.38 42.36 -26.27
N ASP A 47 46.34 41.65 -25.88
CA ASP A 47 45.79 41.78 -24.57
C ASP A 47 46.36 40.66 -23.65
N LYS A 48 47.07 41.14 -22.61
CA LYS A 48 47.67 40.36 -21.56
C LYS A 48 46.69 39.35 -21.00
N GLU A 49 47.06 38.08 -21.08
CA GLU A 49 46.34 36.98 -20.41
C GLU A 49 46.16 37.31 -18.94
N LYS A 50 44.92 37.57 -18.51
CA LYS A 50 44.55 37.55 -17.10
C LYS A 50 44.60 36.09 -16.68
N PRO A 51 45.26 35.78 -15.52
CA PRO A 51 45.23 34.42 -15.01
C PRO A 51 43.77 34.01 -14.81
N LEU A 52 43.40 32.86 -15.32
CA LEU A 52 42.14 32.21 -14.99
C LEU A 52 42.07 32.10 -13.45
N GLN A 53 41.27 32.96 -12.83
CA GLN A 53 40.92 32.78 -11.44
C GLN A 53 40.28 31.39 -11.35
N GLN A 54 40.97 30.49 -10.67
CA GLN A 54 40.38 29.22 -10.26
C GLN A 54 39.15 29.59 -9.44
N ILE A 55 37.97 29.42 -10.07
CA ILE A 55 36.70 29.45 -9.37
C ILE A 55 36.75 28.19 -8.50
N GLU A 56 37.25 28.35 -7.27
CA GLU A 56 37.06 27.29 -6.28
C GLU A 56 35.57 26.98 -6.24
N PRO A 57 35.18 25.71 -6.41
CA PRO A 57 33.76 25.36 -6.29
C PRO A 57 33.37 25.76 -4.86
N LYS A 58 32.50 26.79 -4.79
CA LYS A 58 31.84 27.16 -3.54
C LYS A 58 31.36 25.85 -2.91
N PRO A 59 31.72 25.55 -1.65
CA PRO A 59 31.20 24.35 -1.01
C PRO A 59 29.70 24.40 -1.14
N THR A 60 29.14 23.53 -1.99
CA THR A 60 27.72 23.31 -2.05
C THR A 60 27.38 22.77 -0.68
N ASP A 61 26.79 23.64 0.14
CA ASP A 61 26.14 23.23 1.36
C ASP A 61 25.07 22.21 0.99
N ASN A 62 25.48 20.94 0.92
CA ASN A 62 24.61 19.79 0.76
C ASN A 62 23.79 19.54 2.01
N SER A 63 23.72 20.50 2.91
CA SER A 63 22.68 20.63 3.91
C SER A 63 21.36 21.15 3.30
N ALA A 64 21.16 21.05 1.98
CA ALA A 64 19.81 21.06 1.45
C ALA A 64 19.09 19.93 2.20
N ARG A 65 18.36 20.32 3.26
CA ARG A 65 17.42 19.46 3.97
C ARG A 65 16.64 18.77 2.88
N SER A 66 16.99 17.50 2.61
CA SER A 66 16.27 16.70 1.64
C SER A 66 14.81 16.78 2.08
N VAL A 67 13.98 17.44 1.29
CA VAL A 67 12.52 17.45 1.55
C VAL A 67 12.17 15.97 1.63
N PRO A 68 11.65 15.49 2.75
CA PRO A 68 11.34 14.08 2.85
C PRO A 68 10.36 13.74 1.73
N ASP A 69 10.68 12.74 0.95
CA ASP A 69 9.75 12.14 0.01
C ASP A 69 8.70 11.31 0.76
N ALA A 70 7.74 10.76 0.06
CA ALA A 70 6.69 9.92 0.66
C ALA A 70 7.28 8.77 1.48
N GLN A 71 8.37 8.17 0.98
CA GLN A 71 9.06 7.09 1.67
C GLN A 71 9.70 7.56 2.99
N GLY A 72 10.30 8.74 3.00
CA GLY A 72 10.89 9.34 4.20
C GLY A 72 9.83 9.67 5.27
N TYR A 73 8.67 10.16 4.86
CA TYR A 73 7.54 10.36 5.77
C TYR A 73 7.01 9.04 6.32
N ALA A 74 6.81 8.02 5.47
CA ALA A 74 6.36 6.70 5.91
C ALA A 74 7.34 6.04 6.89
N ALA A 75 8.64 6.11 6.62
CA ALA A 75 9.66 5.59 7.53
C ALA A 75 9.65 6.30 8.89
N ARG A 76 9.47 7.63 8.90
CA ARG A 76 9.38 8.41 10.13
C ARG A 76 8.12 8.06 10.93
N GLY A 77 6.98 7.92 10.23
CA GLY A 77 5.74 7.44 10.84
C GLY A 77 5.91 6.10 11.55
N GLN A 78 6.62 5.14 10.93
CA GLN A 78 6.91 3.85 11.57
C GLN A 78 7.76 3.98 12.85
N VAL A 79 8.77 4.84 12.85
CA VAL A 79 9.60 5.07 14.04
C VAL A 79 8.77 5.68 15.17
N LEU A 80 7.91 6.65 14.85
CA LEU A 80 7.00 7.29 15.80
C LEU A 80 5.98 6.30 16.36
N ALA A 81 5.37 5.47 15.51
CA ALA A 81 4.43 4.43 15.94
C ALA A 81 5.09 3.43 16.90
N ARG A 82 6.32 2.99 16.62
CA ARG A 82 7.08 2.10 17.53
C ARG A 82 7.41 2.75 18.86
N SER A 83 7.56 4.07 18.91
CA SER A 83 7.79 4.82 20.16
C SER A 83 6.51 5.23 20.89
N GLY A 84 5.34 4.77 20.43
CA GLY A 84 4.05 5.06 21.04
C GLY A 84 3.49 6.45 20.76
N LYS A 85 4.12 7.20 19.84
CA LYS A 85 3.69 8.54 19.44
C LYS A 85 2.69 8.46 18.28
N THR A 86 1.48 8.01 18.61
CA THR A 86 0.46 7.60 17.64
C THR A 86 0.01 8.76 16.76
N ASP A 87 -0.33 9.91 17.37
CA ASP A 87 -0.82 11.09 16.64
C ASP A 87 0.24 11.65 15.69
N GLU A 88 1.51 11.72 16.17
CA GLU A 88 2.61 12.16 15.32
C GLU A 88 2.86 11.17 14.16
N ALA A 89 2.71 9.87 14.41
CA ALA A 89 2.87 8.84 13.40
C ALA A 89 1.77 8.93 12.32
N LEU A 90 0.50 9.13 12.73
CA LEU A 90 -0.63 9.35 11.81
C LEU A 90 -0.35 10.56 10.90
N ALA A 91 0.08 11.69 11.48
CA ALA A 91 0.40 12.87 10.70
C ALA A 91 1.51 12.63 9.65
N GLU A 92 2.52 11.83 9.99
CA GLU A 92 3.60 11.49 9.04
C GLU A 92 3.11 10.52 7.95
N PHE A 93 2.27 9.53 8.28
CA PHE A 93 1.66 8.66 7.27
C PHE A 93 0.73 9.43 6.34
N ASP A 94 -0.07 10.36 6.85
CA ASP A 94 -0.94 11.21 6.03
C ASP A 94 -0.12 12.08 5.06
N ARG A 95 1.00 12.67 5.51
CA ARG A 95 1.93 13.39 4.62
C ARG A 95 2.50 12.49 3.54
N ALA A 96 2.85 11.26 3.89
CA ALA A 96 3.32 10.28 2.92
C ALA A 96 2.25 10.01 1.86
N LEU A 97 0.99 9.80 2.26
CA LEU A 97 -0.13 9.49 1.38
C LEU A 97 -0.61 10.69 0.55
N VAL A 98 -0.39 11.91 1.01
CA VAL A 98 -0.61 13.13 0.20
C VAL A 98 0.38 13.20 -0.96
N LEU A 99 1.64 12.79 -0.74
CA LEU A 99 2.68 12.78 -1.77
C LEU A 99 2.58 11.55 -2.68
N ASP A 100 2.26 10.39 -2.11
CA ASP A 100 2.11 9.12 -2.82
C ASP A 100 0.94 8.34 -2.23
N PRO A 101 -0.27 8.44 -2.84
CA PRO A 101 -1.46 7.71 -2.38
C PRO A 101 -1.32 6.18 -2.42
N TYR A 102 -0.31 5.67 -3.14
CA TYR A 102 -0.03 4.24 -3.28
C TYR A 102 1.12 3.76 -2.40
N ASN A 103 1.55 4.56 -1.45
CA ASN A 103 2.61 4.18 -0.51
C ASN A 103 2.12 3.07 0.44
N THR A 104 2.43 1.82 0.08
CA THR A 104 1.99 0.63 0.83
C THR A 104 2.44 0.64 2.28
N GLN A 105 3.64 1.18 2.56
CA GLN A 105 4.18 1.26 3.92
C GLN A 105 3.37 2.23 4.79
N ALA A 106 2.97 3.37 4.22
CA ALA A 106 2.14 4.35 4.92
C ALA A 106 0.72 3.83 5.15
N LEU A 107 0.08 3.23 4.13
CA LEU A 107 -1.24 2.60 4.25
C LEU A 107 -1.23 1.53 5.34
N TYR A 108 -0.30 0.57 5.26
CA TYR A 108 -0.22 -0.50 6.24
C TYR A 108 0.08 0.03 7.66
N GLY A 109 1.00 0.99 7.79
CA GLY A 109 1.37 1.61 9.06
C GLY A 109 0.21 2.37 9.71
N ARG A 110 -0.53 3.17 8.92
CA ARG A 110 -1.71 3.90 9.38
C ARG A 110 -2.84 2.94 9.77
N GLY A 111 -3.08 1.92 8.96
CA GLY A 111 -4.05 0.87 9.27
C GLY A 111 -3.76 0.15 10.60
N LEU A 112 -2.49 -0.12 10.94
CA LEU A 112 -2.13 -0.69 12.23
C LEU A 112 -2.45 0.24 13.40
N ILE A 113 -2.29 1.55 13.23
CA ILE A 113 -2.67 2.52 14.25
C ILE A 113 -4.19 2.51 14.42
N TYR A 114 -4.96 2.66 13.35
CA TYR A 114 -6.43 2.59 13.41
C TYR A 114 -6.92 1.29 14.07
N GLN A 115 -6.28 0.17 13.76
CA GLN A 115 -6.61 -1.11 14.41
C GLN A 115 -6.36 -1.07 15.91
N SER A 116 -5.25 -0.48 16.38
CA SER A 116 -4.91 -0.34 17.79
C SER A 116 -5.88 0.59 18.55
N GLU A 117 -6.42 1.59 17.86
CA GLU A 117 -7.42 2.54 18.38
C GLU A 117 -8.85 1.99 18.27
N LYS A 118 -9.02 0.75 17.80
CA LYS A 118 -10.30 0.07 17.57
C LYS A 118 -11.12 0.68 16.42
N GLU A 119 -10.53 1.53 15.62
CA GLU A 119 -11.11 2.08 14.41
C GLU A 119 -11.01 1.08 13.25
N HIS A 120 -11.59 -0.12 13.48
CA HIS A 120 -11.40 -1.26 12.61
C HIS A 120 -11.89 -1.04 11.17
N GLN A 121 -12.86 -0.15 10.95
CA GLN A 121 -13.34 0.13 9.60
C GLN A 121 -12.29 0.89 8.77
N GLN A 122 -11.66 1.92 9.34
CA GLN A 122 -10.58 2.66 8.68
C GLN A 122 -9.35 1.76 8.46
N ALA A 123 -9.04 0.91 9.45
CA ALA A 123 -7.98 -0.08 9.31
C ALA A 123 -8.22 -1.03 8.12
N ILE A 124 -9.45 -1.52 7.93
CA ILE A 124 -9.83 -2.40 6.81
C ILE A 124 -9.64 -1.68 5.46
N GLU A 125 -10.00 -0.41 5.37
CA GLU A 125 -9.83 0.39 4.15
C GLU A 125 -8.34 0.50 3.77
N ASP A 126 -7.50 0.86 4.73
CA ASP A 126 -6.06 0.97 4.53
C ASP A 126 -5.40 -0.38 4.21
N PHE A 127 -5.76 -1.46 4.90
CA PHE A 127 -5.24 -2.79 4.60
C PHE A 127 -5.73 -3.31 3.25
N THR A 128 -6.95 -2.95 2.82
CA THR A 128 -7.47 -3.30 1.50
C THR A 128 -6.68 -2.62 0.40
N ALA A 129 -6.37 -1.32 0.57
CA ALA A 129 -5.52 -0.60 -0.36
C ALA A 129 -4.09 -1.18 -0.38
N ALA A 130 -3.50 -1.45 0.79
CA ALA A 130 -2.17 -2.04 0.88
C ALA A 130 -2.08 -3.43 0.23
N HIS A 131 -3.09 -4.29 0.45
CA HIS A 131 -3.15 -5.62 -0.17
C HIS A 131 -3.33 -5.53 -1.69
N GLY A 132 -4.19 -4.64 -2.18
CA GLY A 132 -4.38 -4.43 -3.62
C GLY A 132 -3.10 -4.00 -4.35
N LEU A 133 -2.19 -3.30 -3.66
CA LEU A 133 -0.90 -2.89 -4.20
C LEU A 133 0.18 -3.99 -4.09
N THR A 134 0.10 -4.83 -3.09
CA THR A 134 1.08 -5.89 -2.81
C THR A 134 0.39 -7.20 -2.45
N PRO A 135 -0.31 -7.86 -3.41
CA PRO A 135 -1.12 -9.05 -3.10
C PRO A 135 -0.31 -10.27 -2.65
N GLN A 136 0.99 -10.29 -2.95
CA GLN A 136 1.92 -11.35 -2.49
C GLN A 136 2.33 -11.20 -1.01
N ARG A 137 1.96 -10.10 -0.35
CA ARG A 137 2.29 -9.87 1.06
C ARG A 137 1.19 -10.38 1.98
N LEU A 138 1.59 -11.16 2.96
CA LEU A 138 0.70 -11.80 3.93
C LEU A 138 0.17 -10.82 4.98
N GLU A 139 0.99 -9.84 5.35
CA GLU A 139 0.75 -8.98 6.51
C GLU A 139 -0.55 -8.17 6.41
N PRO A 140 -0.90 -7.53 5.26
CA PRO A 140 -2.16 -6.81 5.14
C PRO A 140 -3.39 -7.72 5.25
N LEU A 141 -3.33 -8.95 4.74
CA LEU A 141 -4.42 -9.93 4.86
C LEU A 141 -4.66 -10.33 6.32
N LEU A 142 -3.61 -10.67 7.05
CA LEU A 142 -3.70 -11.04 8.47
C LEU A 142 -4.23 -9.89 9.33
N ALA A 143 -3.77 -8.67 9.07
CA ALA A 143 -4.21 -7.49 9.81
C ALA A 143 -5.68 -7.17 9.50
N ARG A 144 -6.09 -7.24 8.21
CA ARG A 144 -7.48 -7.04 7.80
C ARG A 144 -8.40 -8.09 8.39
N ALA A 145 -8.03 -9.36 8.34
CA ALA A 145 -8.79 -10.45 8.95
C ALA A 145 -8.98 -10.23 10.47
N THR A 146 -7.95 -9.75 11.16
CA THR A 146 -8.05 -9.41 12.58
C THR A 146 -9.07 -8.30 12.82
N SER A 147 -9.09 -7.26 11.97
CA SER A 147 -10.07 -6.18 12.05
C SER A 147 -11.49 -6.68 11.72
N TYR A 148 -11.64 -7.57 10.75
CA TYR A 148 -12.94 -8.22 10.47
C TYR A 148 -13.44 -9.03 11.66
N LEU A 149 -12.57 -9.80 12.31
CA LEU A 149 -12.94 -10.56 13.52
C LEU A 149 -13.36 -9.65 14.67
N ALA A 150 -12.72 -8.50 14.81
CA ALA A 150 -13.09 -7.51 15.84
C ALA A 150 -14.48 -6.90 15.59
N LEU A 151 -14.89 -6.81 14.33
CA LEU A 151 -16.23 -6.35 13.91
C LEU A 151 -17.26 -7.48 13.78
N ASP A 152 -16.95 -8.68 14.27
CA ASP A 152 -17.78 -9.88 14.14
C ASP A 152 -18.09 -10.30 12.67
N LYS A 153 -17.26 -9.88 11.74
CA LYS A 153 -17.31 -10.22 10.31
C LYS A 153 -16.49 -11.49 10.02
N ALA A 154 -16.89 -12.61 10.66
CA ALA A 154 -16.11 -13.84 10.60
C ALA A 154 -16.01 -14.46 9.19
N ARG A 155 -16.99 -14.21 8.32
CA ARG A 155 -16.99 -14.73 6.94
C ARG A 155 -15.94 -14.03 6.09
N GLU A 156 -15.85 -12.72 6.20
CA GLU A 156 -14.85 -11.89 5.52
C GLU A 156 -13.44 -12.22 6.02
N ALA A 157 -13.30 -12.40 7.34
CA ALA A 157 -12.03 -12.83 7.92
C ALA A 157 -11.60 -14.22 7.41
N ALA A 158 -12.52 -15.17 7.30
CA ALA A 158 -12.22 -16.50 6.78
C ALA A 158 -11.76 -16.45 5.32
N ALA A 159 -12.37 -15.60 4.48
CA ALA A 159 -11.96 -15.42 3.09
C ALA A 159 -10.52 -14.89 2.99
N ASP A 160 -10.17 -13.86 3.76
CA ASP A 160 -8.80 -13.31 3.81
C ASP A 160 -7.79 -14.36 4.29
N LEU A 161 -8.19 -15.17 5.28
CA LEU A 161 -7.30 -16.19 5.86
C LEU A 161 -7.19 -17.44 4.99
N ASP A 162 -8.20 -17.75 4.19
CA ASP A 162 -8.11 -18.78 3.15
C ASP A 162 -7.10 -18.36 2.06
N GLU A 163 -7.09 -17.09 1.66
CA GLU A 163 -6.09 -16.53 0.75
C GLU A 163 -4.70 -16.49 1.42
N ALA A 164 -4.63 -16.09 2.69
CA ALA A 164 -3.38 -16.01 3.43
C ALA A 164 -2.64 -17.34 3.52
N VAL A 165 -3.35 -18.45 3.79
CA VAL A 165 -2.72 -19.78 3.85
C VAL A 165 -2.37 -20.34 2.47
N GLN A 166 -2.97 -19.83 1.39
CA GLN A 166 -2.54 -20.14 0.02
C GLN A 166 -1.30 -19.35 -0.37
N THR A 167 -1.19 -18.10 0.06
CA THR A 167 -0.02 -17.23 -0.19
C THR A 167 1.21 -17.73 0.55
N ASP A 168 1.07 -18.10 1.82
CA ASP A 168 2.14 -18.72 2.63
C ASP A 168 1.60 -19.92 3.43
N PRO A 169 1.70 -21.14 2.86
CA PRO A 169 1.29 -22.37 3.56
C PRO A 169 2.07 -22.66 4.84
N ASN A 170 3.24 -22.04 5.04
CA ASN A 170 4.09 -22.26 6.21
C ASN A 170 3.84 -21.23 7.33
N SER A 171 2.89 -20.32 7.16
CA SER A 171 2.53 -19.35 8.18
C SER A 171 1.66 -20.00 9.26
N ALA A 172 2.26 -20.43 10.37
CA ALA A 172 1.51 -20.93 11.52
C ALA A 172 0.49 -19.89 12.04
N GLN A 173 0.82 -18.60 11.93
CA GLN A 173 -0.06 -17.51 12.32
C GLN A 173 -1.32 -17.46 11.47
N ALA A 174 -1.18 -17.58 10.13
CA ALA A 174 -2.31 -17.61 9.22
C ALA A 174 -3.24 -18.80 9.50
N TRP A 175 -2.67 -19.98 9.70
CA TRP A 175 -3.43 -21.18 10.06
C TRP A 175 -4.14 -21.06 11.41
N SER A 176 -3.48 -20.53 12.43
CA SER A 176 -4.11 -20.32 13.75
C SER A 176 -5.25 -19.30 13.66
N ALA A 177 -5.04 -18.17 12.98
CA ALA A 177 -6.08 -17.16 12.75
C ALA A 177 -7.27 -17.72 11.95
N ARG A 178 -7.01 -18.53 10.91
CA ARG A 178 -8.03 -19.22 10.13
C ARG A 178 -8.88 -20.14 11.00
N GLY A 179 -8.26 -20.85 11.93
CA GLY A 179 -8.97 -21.65 12.95
C GLY A 179 -9.96 -20.79 13.75
N VAL A 180 -9.54 -19.61 14.22
CA VAL A 180 -10.41 -18.66 14.94
C VAL A 180 -11.59 -18.20 14.09
N ALA A 181 -11.36 -17.87 12.81
CA ALA A 181 -12.43 -17.43 11.92
C ALA A 181 -13.49 -18.52 11.70
N TYR A 182 -13.05 -19.76 11.41
CA TYR A 182 -13.97 -20.89 11.23
C TYR A 182 -14.66 -21.32 12.53
N GLU A 183 -13.99 -21.20 13.69
CA GLU A 183 -14.61 -21.43 15.00
C GLU A 183 -15.79 -20.45 15.22
N ARG A 184 -15.61 -19.16 14.89
CA ARG A 184 -16.71 -18.17 14.98
C ARG A 184 -17.82 -18.41 13.98
N LEU A 185 -17.53 -19.00 12.83
CA LEU A 185 -18.54 -19.44 11.86
C LEU A 185 -19.27 -20.73 12.28
N GLY A 186 -18.82 -21.39 13.34
CA GLY A 186 -19.36 -22.66 13.79
C GLY A 186 -18.88 -23.88 12.99
N ASP A 187 -17.98 -23.69 12.02
CA ASP A 187 -17.39 -24.80 11.26
C ASP A 187 -16.23 -25.42 12.03
N LYS A 188 -16.60 -26.28 12.99
CA LYS A 188 -15.64 -26.93 13.87
C LYS A 188 -14.63 -27.81 13.11
N ALA A 189 -15.04 -28.42 12.00
CA ALA A 189 -14.16 -29.28 11.22
C ALA A 189 -13.02 -28.49 10.57
N LYS A 190 -13.34 -27.36 9.93
CA LYS A 190 -12.30 -26.49 9.34
C LYS A 190 -11.46 -25.79 10.40
N ALA A 191 -12.07 -25.43 11.53
CA ALA A 191 -11.35 -24.83 12.65
C ALA A 191 -10.32 -25.81 13.22
N SER A 192 -10.73 -27.05 13.56
CA SER A 192 -9.85 -28.10 14.07
C SER A 192 -8.71 -28.45 13.11
N ALA A 193 -9.02 -28.60 11.80
CA ALA A 193 -8.01 -28.83 10.77
C ALA A 193 -6.97 -27.69 10.70
N SER A 194 -7.44 -26.44 10.80
CA SER A 194 -6.57 -25.27 10.76
C SER A 194 -5.65 -25.16 11.99
N TYR A 195 -6.20 -25.39 13.20
CA TYR A 195 -5.41 -25.41 14.42
C TYR A 195 -4.39 -26.56 14.45
N SER A 196 -4.79 -27.75 13.98
CA SER A 196 -3.87 -28.88 13.86
C SER A 196 -2.71 -28.56 12.93
N HIS A 197 -2.98 -27.94 11.79
CA HIS A 197 -1.93 -27.52 10.87
C HIS A 197 -1.01 -26.44 11.49
N ALA A 198 -1.57 -25.47 12.18
CA ALA A 198 -0.78 -24.47 12.92
C ALA A 198 0.17 -25.12 13.92
N LEU A 199 -0.30 -26.16 14.63
CA LEU A 199 0.51 -26.91 15.61
C LEU A 199 1.58 -27.78 14.98
N THR A 200 1.40 -28.29 13.75
CA THR A 200 2.49 -28.97 13.03
C THR A 200 3.63 -28.01 12.67
N LEU A 201 3.29 -26.76 12.32
CA LEU A 201 4.27 -25.73 12.01
C LEU A 201 4.89 -25.13 13.27
N ARG A 202 4.09 -24.91 14.30
CA ARG A 202 4.51 -24.35 15.60
C ARG A 202 3.91 -25.14 16.77
N PRO A 203 4.60 -26.20 17.24
CA PRO A 203 4.05 -27.07 18.30
C PRO A 203 3.77 -26.38 19.65
N LYS A 204 4.34 -25.18 19.88
CA LYS A 204 4.17 -24.40 21.10
C LYS A 204 3.16 -23.25 20.94
N ASP A 205 2.32 -23.25 19.90
CA ASP A 205 1.26 -22.26 19.72
C ASP A 205 0.11 -22.54 20.69
N GLU A 206 0.10 -21.83 21.82
CA GLU A 206 -0.92 -22.00 22.86
C GLU A 206 -2.33 -21.59 22.36
N ALA A 207 -2.42 -20.61 21.46
CA ALA A 207 -3.71 -20.19 20.90
C ALA A 207 -4.30 -21.30 20.03
N ALA A 208 -3.50 -21.90 19.16
CA ALA A 208 -3.92 -23.03 18.34
C ALA A 208 -4.25 -24.27 19.19
N ARG A 209 -3.47 -24.56 20.24
CA ARG A 209 -3.75 -25.67 21.17
C ARG A 209 -5.09 -25.49 21.88
N SER A 210 -5.33 -24.29 22.41
CA SER A 210 -6.59 -23.96 23.08
C SER A 210 -7.79 -24.03 22.12
N GLY A 211 -7.60 -23.54 20.89
CA GLY A 211 -8.60 -23.60 19.83
C GLY A 211 -8.95 -25.03 19.43
N LEU A 212 -7.94 -25.88 19.26
CA LEU A 212 -8.13 -27.31 18.95
C LEU A 212 -8.93 -28.02 20.03
N ALA A 213 -8.60 -27.78 21.31
CA ALA A 213 -9.36 -28.35 22.45
C ALA A 213 -10.83 -27.92 22.45
N ARG A 214 -11.16 -26.68 22.08
CA ARG A 214 -12.57 -26.22 22.01
C ARG A 214 -13.34 -26.79 20.82
N THR A 215 -12.65 -27.13 19.75
CA THR A 215 -13.27 -27.65 18.52
C THR A 215 -13.38 -29.17 18.49
N GLY A 216 -12.85 -29.88 19.49
CA GLY A 216 -13.02 -31.32 19.65
C GLY A 216 -12.01 -32.15 18.86
N GLY A 217 -10.77 -31.65 18.78
CA GLY A 217 -9.61 -32.37 18.23
C GLY A 217 -8.98 -33.29 19.25
#